data_fef2cf3883bd520d762eef97221c8c48
#
_entry.id   fef2cf3883bd520d762eef97221c8c48
#
_cell.length_a   1.000
_cell.length_b   1.000
_cell.length_c   1.000
_cell.angle_alpha   90.00
_cell.angle_beta   90.00
_cell.angle_gamma   90.00
#
_symmetry.space_group_name_H-M   'P 1'
#
loop_
_entity.id
_entity.type
_entity.pdbx_description
1 polymer ?
#
loop_
_entity_poly.entity_id
_entity_poly.type
_entity_poly.pdbx_seq_one_letter_code
_entity_poly.pdbx_strand_id
1 'polypeptide(L)'
;MKRFIYIFLPILMAASPGPKTDVSAVADANEKQIAHVEPLSWWTGMKTPLQLLINGENISAYSVAIEGGKGVKVTKVHKADSPNYVFVDVEVKANAAPGTYYIVFSKDGQSFKYPYEIAARAEGSAERKSFTTADMVYLIMPDRFANGDPSNDSTEDTAEKADRSRLGGRHGGDIQ
;
A
#
# COMPACT_ATOMS: atom_id res chain seq x y z
N MET A 1 -67.83 35.46 1.05
CA MET A 1 -66.68 34.64 1.48
C MET A 1 -65.85 34.32 0.24
N LYS A 2 -64.71 35.01 0.04
CA LYS A 2 -63.78 34.75 -1.07
C LYS A 2 -62.70 33.79 -0.56
N ARG A 3 -62.62 32.59 -1.14
CA ARG A 3 -61.55 31.63 -0.87
C ARG A 3 -60.34 31.91 -1.77
N PHE A 4 -59.20 32.26 -1.18
CA PHE A 4 -57.92 32.31 -1.90
C PHE A 4 -57.30 30.93 -1.91
N ILE A 5 -57.04 30.40 -3.10
CA ILE A 5 -56.27 29.16 -3.32
C ILE A 5 -54.82 29.57 -3.54
N TYR A 6 -53.93 29.21 -2.62
CA TYR A 6 -52.48 29.33 -2.80
C TYR A 6 -51.97 28.08 -3.54
N ILE A 7 -51.50 28.30 -4.76
CA ILE A 7 -50.80 27.27 -5.52
C ILE A 7 -49.32 27.35 -5.12
N PHE A 8 -48.86 26.31 -4.38
CA PHE A 8 -47.44 26.13 -4.11
C PHE A 8 -46.78 25.47 -5.32
N LEU A 9 -45.92 26.20 -6.02
CA LEU A 9 -45.07 25.68 -7.07
C LEU A 9 -43.75 25.19 -6.44
N PRO A 10 -43.36 23.91 -6.52
CA PRO A 10 -42.07 23.47 -6.01
C PRO A 10 -40.97 23.93 -6.97
N ILE A 11 -40.06 24.77 -6.50
CA ILE A 11 -38.82 25.09 -7.20
C ILE A 11 -37.90 23.87 -7.12
N LEU A 12 -37.79 23.18 -8.25
CA LEU A 12 -36.81 22.12 -8.43
C LEU A 12 -35.42 22.75 -8.62
N MET A 13 -34.61 22.80 -7.54
CA MET A 13 -33.21 23.20 -7.65
C MET A 13 -32.45 22.04 -8.32
N ALA A 14 -32.07 22.21 -9.57
CA ALA A 14 -31.12 21.35 -10.24
C ALA A 14 -29.74 21.59 -9.62
N ALA A 15 -29.25 20.62 -8.86
CA ALA A 15 -27.86 20.57 -8.40
C ALA A 15 -26.97 20.34 -9.62
N SER A 16 -26.18 21.36 -10.00
CA SER A 16 -25.10 21.16 -10.98
C SER A 16 -24.07 20.19 -10.43
N PRO A 17 -23.66 19.15 -11.18
CA PRO A 17 -22.55 18.33 -10.76
C PRO A 17 -21.28 19.20 -10.78
N GLY A 18 -20.63 19.33 -9.62
CA GLY A 18 -19.31 19.96 -9.51
C GLY A 18 -18.28 19.26 -10.40
N PRO A 19 -17.18 19.91 -10.75
CA PRO A 19 -16.15 19.34 -11.60
C PRO A 19 -15.64 18.04 -10.97
N LYS A 20 -15.82 16.93 -11.68
CA LYS A 20 -15.16 15.65 -11.36
C LYS A 20 -13.66 15.87 -11.61
N THR A 21 -12.90 16.12 -10.57
CA THR A 21 -11.45 16.03 -10.63
C THR A 21 -11.12 14.58 -11.01
N ASP A 22 -10.44 14.42 -12.13
CA ASP A 22 -10.04 13.12 -12.66
C ASP A 22 -8.94 12.54 -11.76
N VAL A 23 -9.36 11.74 -10.79
CA VAL A 23 -8.48 11.12 -9.79
C VAL A 23 -7.45 10.18 -10.47
N SER A 24 -7.79 9.65 -11.66
CA SER A 24 -6.91 8.78 -12.43
C SER A 24 -5.70 9.52 -13.01
N ALA A 25 -5.88 10.75 -13.51
CA ALA A 25 -4.78 11.53 -14.08
C ALA A 25 -3.76 12.00 -13.03
N VAL A 26 -4.19 12.21 -11.78
CA VAL A 26 -3.30 12.56 -10.66
C VAL A 26 -2.53 11.32 -10.17
N ALA A 27 -3.14 10.13 -10.20
CA ALA A 27 -2.49 8.88 -9.87
C ALA A 27 -1.35 8.56 -10.87
N ASP A 28 -1.61 8.66 -12.18
CA ASP A 28 -0.63 8.36 -13.24
C ASP A 28 0.61 9.28 -13.22
N ALA A 29 0.46 10.55 -12.84
CA ALA A 29 1.59 11.48 -12.73
C ALA A 29 2.46 11.18 -11.49
N ASN A 30 1.86 10.70 -10.41
CA ASN A 30 2.54 10.37 -9.17
C ASN A 30 3.28 9.02 -9.24
N GLU A 31 2.76 8.05 -9.99
CA GLU A 31 3.40 6.75 -10.23
C GLU A 31 4.74 6.88 -10.96
N LYS A 32 4.92 7.92 -11.78
CA LYS A 32 6.21 8.18 -12.46
C LYS A 32 7.30 8.72 -11.55
N GLN A 33 6.95 9.32 -10.42
CA GLN A 33 7.93 9.93 -9.50
C GLN A 33 8.28 9.02 -8.33
N ILE A 34 7.34 8.20 -7.86
CA ILE A 34 7.53 7.20 -6.81
C ILE A 34 7.43 5.81 -7.42
N ALA A 35 8.54 5.11 -7.44
CA ALA A 35 8.59 3.74 -7.92
C ALA A 35 8.12 2.75 -6.86
N HIS A 36 8.39 3.04 -5.57
CA HIS A 36 8.11 2.09 -4.50
C HIS A 36 8.02 2.75 -3.12
N VAL A 37 7.09 2.28 -2.29
CA VAL A 37 6.96 2.65 -0.87
C VAL A 37 6.78 1.38 -0.06
N GLU A 38 7.61 1.15 0.95
CA GLU A 38 7.49 0.03 1.88
C GLU A 38 7.51 0.47 3.33
N PRO A 39 6.68 -0.19 4.19
CA PRO A 39 5.63 -1.14 3.83
C PRO A 39 4.51 -0.47 3.03
N LEU A 40 3.75 -1.25 2.23
CA LEU A 40 2.69 -0.75 1.34
C LEU A 40 1.52 -0.09 2.08
N SER A 41 1.29 -0.49 3.32
CA SER A 41 0.25 0.03 4.21
C SER A 41 0.64 -0.17 5.66
N TRP A 42 -0.08 0.48 6.58
CA TRP A 42 0.12 0.30 8.01
C TRP A 42 -1.22 0.19 8.73
N TRP A 43 -1.19 0.04 10.06
CA TRP A 43 -2.39 -0.08 10.90
C TRP A 43 -2.33 0.86 12.09
N THR A 44 -3.49 1.36 12.48
CA THR A 44 -3.64 2.08 13.75
C THR A 44 -3.39 1.14 14.93
N GLY A 45 -2.92 1.69 16.05
CA GLY A 45 -2.72 0.92 17.29
C GLY A 45 -1.56 -0.07 17.27
N MET A 46 -0.68 -0.01 16.26
CA MET A 46 0.57 -0.79 16.25
C MET A 46 1.53 -0.25 17.30
N LYS A 47 2.21 -1.16 18.02
CA LYS A 47 3.27 -0.81 18.98
C LYS A 47 4.62 -0.62 18.32
N THR A 48 4.81 -1.22 17.15
CA THR A 48 6.04 -1.12 16.36
C THR A 48 6.09 0.25 15.68
N PRO A 49 7.22 0.96 15.74
CA PRO A 49 7.39 2.21 15.00
C PRO A 49 7.34 1.96 13.49
N LEU A 50 6.77 2.93 12.77
CA LEU A 50 6.71 2.89 11.31
C LEU A 50 7.90 3.66 10.74
N GLN A 51 8.68 3.00 9.90
CA GLN A 51 9.63 3.63 9.01
C GLN A 51 9.28 3.26 7.57
N LEU A 52 9.09 4.25 6.72
CA LEU A 52 8.84 4.06 5.29
C LEU A 52 10.18 4.08 4.55
N LEU A 53 10.42 3.07 3.72
CA LEU A 53 11.40 3.14 2.63
C LEU A 53 10.67 3.70 1.41
N ILE A 54 11.19 4.77 0.83
CA ILE A 54 10.63 5.39 -0.37
C ILE A 54 11.70 5.42 -1.45
N ASN A 55 11.37 4.83 -2.59
CA ASN A 55 12.20 4.84 -3.80
C ASN A 55 11.53 5.68 -4.89
N GLY A 56 12.30 6.56 -5.50
CA GLY A 56 11.87 7.40 -6.60
C GLY A 56 13.04 8.20 -7.18
N GLU A 57 12.91 8.69 -8.40
CA GLU A 57 14.00 9.45 -9.03
C GLU A 57 14.31 10.74 -8.26
N ASN A 58 15.56 10.87 -7.80
CA ASN A 58 16.05 12.02 -7.02
C ASN A 58 15.17 12.39 -5.81
N ILE A 59 14.48 11.40 -5.21
CA ILE A 59 13.50 11.63 -4.13
C ILE A 59 14.12 12.28 -2.89
N SER A 60 15.42 12.07 -2.64
CA SER A 60 16.13 12.68 -1.52
C SER A 60 16.23 14.21 -1.58
N ALA A 61 15.95 14.81 -2.75
CA ALA A 61 15.94 16.26 -2.92
C ALA A 61 14.63 16.92 -2.42
N TYR A 62 13.59 16.12 -2.12
CA TYR A 62 12.30 16.61 -1.64
C TYR A 62 12.24 16.64 -0.12
N SER A 63 11.51 17.60 0.42
CA SER A 63 11.00 17.53 1.79
C SER A 63 9.77 16.62 1.82
N VAL A 64 9.58 15.90 2.95
CA VAL A 64 8.52 14.92 3.10
C VAL A 64 7.64 15.29 4.29
N ALA A 65 6.33 15.31 4.07
CA ALA A 65 5.31 15.49 5.10
C ALA A 65 4.20 14.45 4.93
N ILE A 66 3.29 14.34 5.91
CA ILE A 66 2.07 13.52 5.80
C ILE A 66 0.86 14.39 6.11
N GLU A 67 -0.15 14.31 5.25
CA GLU A 67 -1.46 14.93 5.39
C GLU A 67 -2.57 13.87 5.38
N GLY A 68 -3.77 14.21 5.84
CA GLY A 68 -4.95 13.35 5.76
C GLY A 68 -5.65 13.09 7.09
N GLY A 69 -5.09 13.49 8.22
CA GLY A 69 -5.75 13.33 9.51
C GLY A 69 -4.89 13.67 10.71
N LYS A 70 -5.52 13.68 11.88
CA LYS A 70 -4.81 13.90 13.15
C LYS A 70 -4.15 12.60 13.62
N GLY A 71 -2.99 12.72 14.26
CA GLY A 71 -2.33 11.59 14.91
C GLY A 71 -1.33 10.83 14.03
N VAL A 72 -1.10 11.27 12.79
CA VAL A 72 -0.05 10.75 11.92
C VAL A 72 0.86 11.91 11.50
N LYS A 73 2.16 11.76 11.68
CA LYS A 73 3.13 12.80 11.31
C LYS A 73 4.50 12.20 11.02
N VAL A 74 5.23 12.83 10.11
CA VAL A 74 6.67 12.58 9.91
C VAL A 74 7.42 13.11 11.13
N THR A 75 8.30 12.28 11.68
CA THR A 75 9.16 12.66 12.81
C THR A 75 10.61 12.89 12.37
N LYS A 76 11.07 12.13 11.38
CA LYS A 76 12.42 12.26 10.84
C LYS A 76 12.50 11.76 9.42
N VAL A 77 13.38 12.35 8.63
CA VAL A 77 13.74 11.90 7.28
C VAL A 77 15.24 11.61 7.25
N HIS A 78 15.58 10.42 6.80
CA HIS A 78 16.96 9.97 6.64
C HIS A 78 17.25 9.81 5.14
N LYS A 79 18.28 10.46 4.67
CA LYS A 79 18.76 10.34 3.29
C LYS A 79 19.74 9.18 3.20
N ALA A 80 19.59 8.36 2.18
CA ALA A 80 20.58 7.35 1.82
C ALA A 80 21.72 7.97 1.00
N ASP A 81 22.78 7.20 0.76
CA ASP A 81 23.88 7.61 -0.15
C ASP A 81 23.36 7.78 -1.59
N SER A 82 22.44 6.93 -1.99
CA SER A 82 21.74 7.08 -3.27
C SER A 82 20.69 8.18 -3.19
N PRO A 83 20.66 9.12 -4.16
CA PRO A 83 19.64 10.17 -4.20
C PRO A 83 18.22 9.65 -4.44
N ASN A 84 18.08 8.38 -4.84
CA ASN A 84 16.80 7.76 -5.20
C ASN A 84 16.11 7.09 -4.01
N TYR A 85 16.65 7.20 -2.79
CA TYR A 85 16.09 6.56 -1.61
C TYR A 85 16.03 7.53 -0.43
N VAL A 86 14.92 7.48 0.31
CA VAL A 86 14.79 8.09 1.62
C VAL A 86 14.09 7.13 2.59
N PHE A 87 14.46 7.21 3.87
CA PHE A 87 13.74 6.54 4.95
C PHE A 87 13.01 7.60 5.77
N VAL A 88 11.74 7.37 6.05
CA VAL A 88 10.89 8.35 6.73
C VAL A 88 10.30 7.73 7.98
N ASP A 89 10.69 8.23 9.14
CA ASP A 89 10.11 7.82 10.41
C ASP A 89 8.75 8.51 10.60
N VAL A 90 7.73 7.71 10.83
CA VAL A 90 6.34 8.16 10.96
C VAL A 90 5.79 7.76 12.33
N GLU A 91 5.33 8.73 13.08
CA GLU A 91 4.52 8.48 14.27
C GLU A 91 3.07 8.26 13.88
N VAL A 92 2.50 7.11 14.25
CA VAL A 92 1.08 6.80 14.14
C VAL A 92 0.53 6.63 15.55
N LYS A 93 -0.22 7.61 16.05
CA LYS A 93 -0.80 7.54 17.38
C LYS A 93 -1.90 6.49 17.46
N ALA A 94 -2.10 5.91 18.63
CA ALA A 94 -3.11 4.89 18.86
C ALA A 94 -4.55 5.34 18.52
N ASN A 95 -4.83 6.64 18.60
CA ASN A 95 -6.12 7.26 18.25
C ASN A 95 -6.17 7.88 16.86
N ALA A 96 -5.17 7.60 16.01
CA ALA A 96 -5.24 7.99 14.60
C ALA A 96 -6.44 7.31 13.93
N ALA A 97 -7.18 8.04 13.10
CA ALA A 97 -8.28 7.46 12.35
C ALA A 97 -7.74 6.59 11.21
N PRO A 98 -8.32 5.39 10.96
CA PRO A 98 -8.03 4.65 9.75
C PRO A 98 -8.48 5.43 8.50
N GLY A 99 -7.75 5.26 7.41
CA GLY A 99 -8.08 5.90 6.13
C GLY A 99 -6.86 6.13 5.25
N THR A 100 -7.09 6.81 4.13
CA THR A 100 -6.03 7.21 3.22
C THR A 100 -5.39 8.51 3.71
N TYR A 101 -4.11 8.45 3.96
CA TYR A 101 -3.23 9.59 4.20
C TYR A 101 -2.43 9.87 2.93
N TYR A 102 -1.84 11.05 2.85
CA TYR A 102 -1.04 11.43 1.69
C TYR A 102 0.38 11.77 2.13
N ILE A 103 1.35 11.05 1.59
CA ILE A 103 2.75 11.44 1.70
C ILE A 103 2.96 12.58 0.71
N VAL A 104 3.33 13.75 1.21
CA VAL A 104 3.51 14.98 0.43
C VAL A 104 4.99 15.22 0.24
N PHE A 105 5.41 15.30 -1.00
CA PHE A 105 6.77 15.62 -1.41
C PHE A 105 6.80 17.05 -1.95
N SER A 106 7.71 17.88 -1.45
CA SER A 106 7.78 19.28 -1.85
C SER A 106 9.22 19.69 -2.15
N LYS A 107 9.42 20.41 -3.27
CA LYS A 107 10.71 20.95 -3.72
C LYS A 107 10.47 22.18 -4.58
N ASP A 108 11.20 23.25 -4.35
CA ASP A 108 11.23 24.46 -5.18
C ASP A 108 9.82 25.04 -5.47
N GLY A 109 8.93 25.02 -4.47
CA GLY A 109 7.55 25.51 -4.57
C GLY A 109 6.59 24.59 -5.29
N GLN A 110 7.03 23.45 -5.80
CA GLN A 110 6.20 22.39 -6.37
C GLN A 110 5.98 21.28 -5.36
N SER A 111 4.83 20.62 -5.43
CA SER A 111 4.54 19.46 -4.59
C SER A 111 3.68 18.44 -5.32
N PHE A 112 3.86 17.18 -4.94
CA PHE A 112 2.98 16.07 -5.34
C PHE A 112 2.66 15.18 -4.15
N LYS A 113 1.63 14.35 -4.26
CA LYS A 113 1.12 13.51 -3.18
C LYS A 113 1.07 12.05 -3.60
N TYR A 114 1.46 11.18 -2.69
CA TYR A 114 1.34 9.74 -2.84
C TYR A 114 0.33 9.21 -1.81
N PRO A 115 -0.72 8.47 -2.21
CA PRO A 115 -1.70 7.92 -1.27
C PRO A 115 -1.08 6.78 -0.47
N TYR A 116 -1.29 6.80 0.84
CA TYR A 116 -0.80 5.78 1.76
C TYR A 116 -1.92 5.34 2.71
N GLU A 117 -2.20 4.05 2.77
CA GLU A 117 -3.27 3.51 3.60
C GLU A 117 -2.80 3.25 5.02
N ILE A 118 -3.56 3.74 6.00
CA ILE A 118 -3.48 3.32 7.40
C ILE A 118 -4.80 2.66 7.75
N ALA A 119 -4.82 1.33 7.77
CA ALA A 119 -6.01 0.53 7.98
C ALA A 119 -6.39 0.44 9.46
N ALA A 120 -7.65 0.12 9.74
CA ALA A 120 -8.06 -0.32 11.06
C ALA A 120 -7.43 -1.68 11.36
N ARG A 121 -6.98 -1.85 12.59
CA ARG A 121 -6.48 -3.14 13.05
C ARG A 121 -7.65 -4.12 13.20
N ALA A 122 -7.51 -5.33 12.67
CA ALA A 122 -8.54 -6.37 12.83
C ALA A 122 -8.75 -6.69 14.32
N GLU A 123 -10.01 -6.87 14.71
CA GLU A 123 -10.38 -7.26 16.07
C GLU A 123 -9.66 -8.55 16.47
N GLY A 124 -9.20 -8.62 17.71
CA GLY A 124 -8.46 -9.78 18.25
C GLY A 124 -7.08 -10.00 17.62
N SER A 125 -6.62 -9.13 16.70
CA SER A 125 -5.31 -9.33 16.06
C SER A 125 -4.13 -9.15 17.00
N ALA A 126 -4.32 -8.43 18.11
CA ALA A 126 -3.30 -8.26 19.15
C ALA A 126 -3.10 -9.51 20.01
N GLU A 127 -4.12 -10.36 20.09
CA GLU A 127 -4.15 -11.61 20.86
C GLU A 127 -3.68 -12.83 20.04
N ARG A 128 -3.43 -12.64 18.73
CA ARG A 128 -2.89 -13.71 17.87
C ARG A 128 -1.54 -14.16 18.40
N LYS A 129 -1.44 -15.44 18.69
CA LYS A 129 -0.18 -16.06 19.05
C LYS A 129 0.63 -16.37 17.78
N SER A 130 1.87 -15.97 17.74
CA SER A 130 2.85 -16.42 16.76
C SER A 130 3.44 -17.76 17.20
N PHE A 131 4.27 -18.38 16.35
CA PHE A 131 5.01 -19.57 16.77
C PHE A 131 6.05 -19.20 17.84
N THR A 132 6.33 -20.19 18.67
CA THR A 132 7.22 -20.10 19.82
C THR A 132 8.29 -21.20 19.71
N THR A 133 9.17 -21.28 20.67
CA THR A 133 10.17 -22.38 20.75
C THR A 133 9.54 -23.75 20.99
N ALA A 134 8.23 -23.82 21.27
CA ALA A 134 7.49 -25.08 21.41
C ALA A 134 6.95 -25.60 20.07
N ASP A 135 7.03 -24.80 19.02
CA ASP A 135 6.52 -25.14 17.69
C ASP A 135 7.64 -25.69 16.82
N MET A 136 7.32 -26.67 15.98
CA MET A 136 8.22 -27.17 14.95
C MET A 136 7.83 -26.60 13.60
N VAL A 137 8.79 -25.98 12.92
CA VAL A 137 8.61 -25.46 11.56
C VAL A 137 9.31 -26.39 10.59
N TYR A 138 8.57 -26.93 9.62
CA TYR A 138 9.11 -27.77 8.56
C TYR A 138 9.07 -27.03 7.23
N LEU A 139 10.23 -26.84 6.60
CA LEU A 139 10.32 -26.23 5.28
C LEU A 139 10.15 -27.30 4.21
N ILE A 140 9.16 -27.15 3.36
CA ILE A 140 8.91 -28.03 2.21
C ILE A 140 9.16 -27.23 0.93
N MET A 141 9.92 -27.80 0.00
CA MET A 141 10.08 -27.33 -1.36
C MET A 141 9.38 -28.30 -2.31
N PRO A 142 8.12 -28.03 -2.72
CA PRO A 142 7.33 -28.94 -3.55
C PRO A 142 8.06 -29.37 -4.82
N ASP A 143 8.70 -28.43 -5.49
CA ASP A 143 9.48 -28.65 -6.72
C ASP A 143 10.52 -29.78 -6.59
N ARG A 144 10.98 -30.08 -5.38
CA ARG A 144 12.00 -31.11 -5.08
C ARG A 144 11.41 -32.45 -4.64
N PHE A 145 10.10 -32.56 -4.51
CA PHE A 145 9.39 -33.78 -4.18
C PHE A 145 9.22 -34.71 -5.38
N ALA A 146 8.55 -35.84 -5.14
CA ALA A 146 8.08 -36.71 -6.21
C ALA A 146 7.14 -35.92 -7.13
N ASN A 147 7.18 -36.23 -8.40
CA ASN A 147 6.32 -35.65 -9.42
C ASN A 147 5.12 -36.58 -9.64
N GLY A 148 3.94 -36.17 -9.18
CA GLY A 148 2.71 -36.93 -9.36
C GLY A 148 1.98 -36.60 -10.66
N ASP A 149 2.21 -35.40 -11.20
CA ASP A 149 1.56 -34.95 -12.45
C ASP A 149 2.54 -34.15 -13.34
N PRO A 150 3.22 -34.82 -14.27
CA PRO A 150 4.14 -34.15 -15.19
C PRO A 150 3.49 -33.08 -16.11
N SER A 151 2.16 -33.06 -16.23
CA SER A 151 1.48 -32.10 -17.09
C SER A 151 1.51 -30.66 -16.55
N ASN A 152 1.72 -30.48 -15.26
CA ASN A 152 1.79 -29.19 -14.57
C ASN A 152 3.23 -28.68 -14.36
N ASP A 153 4.27 -29.44 -14.75
CA ASP A 153 5.68 -29.11 -14.53
C ASP A 153 6.09 -27.77 -15.13
N SER A 154 5.50 -27.42 -16.26
CA SER A 154 5.84 -26.20 -16.99
C SER A 154 4.61 -25.59 -17.64
N THR A 155 4.20 -24.41 -17.18
CA THR A 155 3.11 -23.62 -17.74
C THR A 155 3.63 -22.53 -18.69
N GLU A 156 2.76 -21.84 -19.42
CA GLU A 156 3.17 -20.79 -20.38
C GLU A 156 3.83 -19.59 -19.69
N ASP A 157 3.40 -19.27 -18.49
CA ASP A 157 3.89 -18.16 -17.66
C ASP A 157 5.17 -18.47 -16.88
N THR A 158 5.65 -19.74 -16.88
CA THR A 158 6.92 -20.08 -16.24
C THR A 158 8.10 -19.70 -17.12
N ALA A 159 8.95 -18.82 -16.61
CA ALA A 159 10.16 -18.36 -17.32
C ALA A 159 11.17 -19.49 -17.57
N GLU A 160 11.28 -20.46 -16.65
CA GLU A 160 12.16 -21.63 -16.76
C GLU A 160 11.34 -22.91 -16.81
N LYS A 161 11.60 -23.74 -17.79
CA LYS A 161 10.98 -25.07 -17.90
C LYS A 161 11.59 -26.05 -16.89
N ALA A 162 10.82 -27.05 -16.48
CA ALA A 162 11.31 -28.10 -15.60
C ALA A 162 12.38 -28.95 -16.31
N ASP A 163 13.52 -29.13 -15.65
CA ASP A 163 14.64 -29.96 -16.10
C ASP A 163 15.32 -30.61 -14.89
N ARG A 164 15.00 -31.86 -14.62
CA ARG A 164 15.56 -32.62 -13.49
C ARG A 164 17.04 -32.96 -13.66
N SER A 165 17.60 -32.80 -14.85
CA SER A 165 19.04 -32.99 -15.10
C SER A 165 19.88 -31.84 -14.54
N ARG A 166 19.28 -30.65 -14.38
CA ARG A 166 19.93 -29.48 -13.80
C ARG A 166 19.70 -29.42 -12.29
N LEU A 167 20.77 -29.58 -11.52
CA LEU A 167 20.69 -29.58 -10.06
C LEU A 167 20.07 -28.29 -9.47
N GLY A 168 20.35 -27.15 -10.05
CA GLY A 168 19.84 -25.83 -9.62
C GLY A 168 18.57 -25.37 -10.34
N GLY A 169 18.05 -26.12 -11.34
CA GLY A 169 16.86 -25.78 -12.11
C GLY A 169 15.55 -26.20 -11.43
N ARG A 170 14.42 -25.89 -12.06
CA ARG A 170 13.11 -26.41 -11.65
C ARG A 170 13.02 -27.91 -11.92
N HIS A 171 12.41 -28.65 -10.99
CA HIS A 171 12.24 -30.10 -11.09
C HIS A 171 10.79 -30.55 -11.33
N GLY A 172 9.81 -29.65 -11.16
CA GLY A 172 8.41 -29.95 -11.40
C GLY A 172 7.80 -30.91 -10.37
N GLY A 173 8.36 -31.00 -9.17
CA GLY A 173 7.80 -31.88 -8.15
C GLY A 173 6.49 -31.37 -7.58
N ASP A 174 5.63 -32.31 -7.18
CA ASP A 174 4.37 -32.11 -6.46
C ASP A 174 4.43 -32.71 -5.06
N ILE A 175 3.46 -32.37 -4.21
CA ILE A 175 3.28 -33.02 -2.90
C ILE A 175 2.22 -34.12 -3.05
N GLN A 176 2.49 -35.13 -3.81
CA GLN A 176 1.65 -36.32 -3.95
C GLN A 176 2.35 -37.56 -3.43
#